data_b6b83f322ffd91ad203e38adf368cd63
#
_entry.id   b6b83f322ffd91ad203e38adf368cd63
#
_cell.length_a   1.000
_cell.length_b   1.000
_cell.length_c   1.000
_cell.angle_alpha   90.00
_cell.angle_beta   90.00
_cell.angle_gamma   90.00
#
_symmetry.space_group_name_H-M   'P 1'
#
loop_
_entity.id
_entity.type
_entity.pdbx_description
1 polymer ?
#
loop_
_entity_poly.entity_id
_entity_poly.type
_entity_poly.pdbx_seq_one_letter_code
_entity_poly.pdbx_strand_id
1 'polypeptide(L)'
;MPHVITRTVCAAGVDAVWAKLKDIESYPTYMTVVRSVEIERELSDGRRVSSWSVLLKGSVLEWREEEVVDEASRTLSFAQLDGDMDVFTGQWRVTAESGGTVITMEATFDIGIPLLAEMLNPVAEKALRDSCVQIASAVGAQAHA
;
A
#
# COMPACT_ATOMS: atom_id res chain seq x y z
N MET A 1 4.90 15.43 -10.65
CA MET A 1 5.19 14.09 -10.11
C MET A 1 3.91 13.27 -10.10
N PRO A 2 3.92 12.04 -10.63
CA PRO A 2 2.70 11.23 -10.71
C PRO A 2 2.06 10.95 -9.35
N HIS A 3 0.75 10.88 -9.36
CA HIS A 3 -0.05 10.72 -8.16
C HIS A 3 -1.12 9.67 -8.43
N VAL A 4 -1.31 8.76 -7.48
CA VAL A 4 -2.30 7.68 -7.58
C VAL A 4 -3.27 7.78 -6.41
N ILE A 5 -4.56 7.68 -6.70
CA ILE A 5 -5.61 7.58 -5.67
C ILE A 5 -6.48 6.39 -6.05
N THR A 6 -6.70 5.50 -5.08
CA THR A 6 -7.61 4.37 -5.24
C THR A 6 -8.64 4.37 -4.11
N ARG A 7 -9.82 3.83 -4.41
CA ARG A 7 -10.91 3.71 -3.45
C ARG A 7 -11.55 2.33 -3.64
N THR A 8 -11.53 1.53 -2.60
CA THR A 8 -12.04 0.15 -2.64
C THR A 8 -13.08 -0.05 -1.54
N VAL A 9 -14.26 -0.52 -1.93
CA VAL A 9 -15.37 -0.78 -1.00
C VAL A 9 -15.30 -2.22 -0.53
N CYS A 10 -15.43 -2.42 0.79
CA CYS A 10 -15.38 -3.73 1.43
C CYS A 10 -16.67 -3.97 2.22
N ALA A 11 -17.10 -5.25 2.28
CA ALA A 11 -18.29 -5.64 3.05
C ALA A 11 -18.01 -5.77 4.55
N ALA A 12 -16.75 -6.07 4.93
CA ALA A 12 -16.38 -6.24 6.34
C ALA A 12 -16.44 -4.92 7.12
N GLY A 13 -16.56 -5.01 8.44
CA GLY A 13 -16.59 -3.85 9.32
C GLY A 13 -15.24 -3.13 9.38
N VAL A 14 -15.27 -1.85 9.74
CA VAL A 14 -14.10 -0.98 9.72
C VAL A 14 -12.97 -1.49 10.61
N ASP A 15 -13.27 -2.02 11.79
CA ASP A 15 -12.22 -2.51 12.68
C ASP A 15 -11.54 -3.77 12.15
N ALA A 16 -12.31 -4.66 11.54
CA ALA A 16 -11.78 -5.88 10.93
C ALA A 16 -10.87 -5.55 9.73
N VAL A 17 -11.30 -4.60 8.90
CA VAL A 17 -10.52 -4.16 7.75
C VAL A 17 -9.23 -3.48 8.20
N TRP A 18 -9.32 -2.60 9.19
CA TRP A 18 -8.15 -1.91 9.74
C TRP A 18 -7.13 -2.90 10.32
N ALA A 19 -7.60 -3.89 11.08
CA ALA A 19 -6.72 -4.90 11.64
C ALA A 19 -5.95 -5.66 10.55
N LYS A 20 -6.64 -6.02 9.46
CA LYS A 20 -6.00 -6.72 8.34
C LYS A 20 -5.06 -5.82 7.56
N LEU A 21 -5.41 -4.55 7.37
CA LEU A 21 -4.55 -3.61 6.66
C LEU A 21 -3.21 -3.42 7.38
N LYS A 22 -3.22 -3.35 8.71
CA LYS A 22 -1.99 -3.20 9.50
C LYS A 22 -1.12 -4.44 9.50
N ASP A 23 -1.71 -5.60 9.35
CA ASP A 23 -1.03 -6.90 9.44
C ASP A 23 -0.35 -7.23 8.11
N ILE A 24 0.63 -6.41 7.76
CA ILE A 24 1.26 -6.46 6.44
C ILE A 24 2.03 -7.77 6.22
N GLU A 25 2.61 -8.36 7.25
CA GLU A 25 3.37 -9.62 7.10
C GLU A 25 2.49 -10.80 6.72
N SER A 26 1.19 -10.70 6.91
CA SER A 26 0.25 -11.75 6.49
C SER A 26 -0.12 -11.66 5.01
N TYR A 27 0.13 -10.54 4.34
CA TYR A 27 -0.30 -10.30 2.96
C TYR A 27 0.08 -11.44 2.00
N PRO A 28 1.33 -11.93 1.97
CA PRO A 28 1.68 -12.98 1.02
C PRO A 28 0.94 -14.29 1.21
N THR A 29 0.31 -14.49 2.38
CA THR A 29 -0.43 -15.74 2.67
C THR A 29 -1.77 -15.79 1.96
N TYR A 30 -2.33 -14.66 1.53
CA TYR A 30 -3.65 -14.64 0.89
C TYR A 30 -3.71 -13.78 -0.39
N MET A 31 -2.59 -13.24 -0.86
CA MET A 31 -2.55 -12.52 -2.12
C MET A 31 -1.24 -12.81 -2.85
N THR A 32 -1.25 -12.70 -4.18
CA THR A 32 -0.06 -12.94 -5.00
C THR A 32 0.67 -11.66 -5.37
N VAL A 33 -0.01 -10.51 -5.32
CA VAL A 33 0.55 -9.24 -5.72
C VAL A 33 1.71 -8.80 -4.82
N VAL A 34 1.63 -9.09 -3.51
CA VAL A 34 2.74 -8.89 -2.58
C VAL A 34 3.49 -10.21 -2.46
N ARG A 35 4.71 -10.25 -2.97
CA ARG A 35 5.54 -11.47 -2.96
C ARG A 35 6.14 -11.72 -1.58
N SER A 36 6.61 -10.65 -0.96
CA SER A 36 7.14 -10.71 0.40
C SER A 36 7.05 -9.34 1.06
N VAL A 37 6.91 -9.36 2.37
CA VAL A 37 6.96 -8.15 3.19
C VAL A 37 7.46 -8.56 4.57
N GLU A 38 8.35 -7.75 5.14
CA GLU A 38 8.94 -8.03 6.44
C GLU A 38 9.02 -6.72 7.23
N ILE A 39 8.56 -6.76 8.48
CA ILE A 39 8.76 -5.66 9.41
C ILE A 39 10.16 -5.84 10.01
N GLU A 40 11.08 -4.95 9.64
CA GLU A 40 12.47 -5.02 10.09
C GLU A 40 12.61 -4.57 11.54
N ARG A 41 11.82 -3.58 11.94
CA ARG A 41 11.78 -3.11 13.33
C ARG A 41 10.55 -2.26 13.59
N GLU A 42 10.12 -2.25 14.83
CA GLU A 42 9.02 -1.40 15.30
C GLU A 42 9.57 -0.43 16.35
N LEU A 43 9.05 0.79 16.31
CA LEU A 43 9.38 1.85 17.24
C LEU A 43 8.19 2.11 18.16
N SER A 44 8.45 2.70 19.33
CA SER A 44 7.44 2.82 20.40
C SER A 44 6.30 3.79 20.11
N ASP A 45 6.37 4.58 19.06
CA ASP A 45 5.39 5.64 18.76
C ASP A 45 4.53 5.34 17.52
N GLY A 46 4.35 4.06 17.18
CA GLY A 46 3.57 3.66 16.01
C GLY A 46 4.34 3.67 14.71
N ARG A 47 5.62 4.01 14.75
CA ARG A 47 6.48 3.93 13.56
C ARG A 47 7.08 2.54 13.42
N ARG A 48 7.28 2.12 12.19
CA ARG A 48 7.97 0.86 11.90
C ARG A 48 8.68 0.96 10.56
N VAL A 49 9.66 0.11 10.36
CA VAL A 49 10.40 0.01 9.08
C VAL A 49 10.09 -1.35 8.49
N SER A 50 9.70 -1.38 7.22
CA SER A 50 9.38 -2.61 6.52
C SER A 50 10.03 -2.66 5.16
N SER A 51 10.27 -3.89 4.67
CA SER A 51 10.79 -4.14 3.33
C SER A 51 9.76 -4.92 2.53
N TRP A 52 9.63 -4.57 1.24
CA TRP A 52 8.58 -5.03 0.36
C TRP A 52 9.12 -5.54 -0.96
N SER A 53 8.46 -6.56 -1.50
CA SER A 53 8.63 -7.03 -2.87
C SER A 53 7.23 -7.23 -3.45
N VAL A 54 6.89 -6.46 -4.48
CA VAL A 54 5.54 -6.40 -5.03
C VAL A 54 5.58 -6.57 -6.54
N LEU A 55 4.61 -7.32 -7.07
CA LEU A 55 4.43 -7.46 -8.51
C LEU A 55 3.82 -6.18 -9.09
N LEU A 56 4.44 -5.69 -10.15
CA LEU A 56 3.99 -4.52 -10.87
C LEU A 56 3.97 -4.86 -12.35
N LYS A 57 2.86 -5.39 -12.85
CA LYS A 57 2.63 -5.72 -14.26
C LYS A 57 3.79 -6.51 -14.90
N GLY A 58 4.09 -7.68 -14.32
CA GLY A 58 5.15 -8.56 -14.84
C GLY A 58 6.55 -8.22 -14.38
N SER A 59 6.71 -7.13 -13.66
CA SER A 59 7.98 -6.74 -13.04
C SER A 59 7.87 -6.85 -11.53
N VAL A 60 9.01 -6.87 -10.86
CA VAL A 60 9.06 -6.87 -9.39
C VAL A 60 9.61 -5.53 -8.94
N LEU A 61 8.88 -4.89 -8.03
CA LEU A 61 9.27 -3.63 -7.41
C LEU A 61 9.67 -3.91 -5.98
N GLU A 62 10.85 -3.45 -5.58
CA GLU A 62 11.36 -3.68 -4.22
C GLU A 62 11.75 -2.36 -3.56
N TRP A 63 11.41 -2.22 -2.28
CA TRP A 63 11.75 -1.02 -1.52
C TRP A 63 11.68 -1.29 -0.01
N ARG A 64 12.27 -0.37 0.75
CA ARG A 64 12.11 -0.28 2.21
C ARG A 64 11.42 1.03 2.51
N GLU A 65 10.54 1.00 3.50
CA GLU A 65 9.78 2.19 3.88
C GLU A 65 9.70 2.37 5.38
N GLU A 66 9.57 3.62 5.81
CA GLU A 66 9.16 3.94 7.17
C GLU A 66 7.65 4.17 7.15
N GLU A 67 6.96 3.56 8.11
CA GLU A 67 5.52 3.64 8.22
C GLU A 67 5.12 4.25 9.55
N VAL A 68 4.02 5.00 9.53
CA VAL A 68 3.38 5.49 10.73
C VAL A 68 1.97 4.93 10.79
N VAL A 69 1.69 4.18 11.87
CA VAL A 69 0.37 3.60 12.12
C VAL A 69 -0.35 4.50 13.10
N ASP A 70 -1.45 5.13 12.66
CA ASP A 70 -2.27 6.00 13.49
C ASP A 70 -3.60 5.29 13.74
N GLU A 71 -3.77 4.75 14.95
CA GLU A 71 -4.95 4.01 15.33
C GLU A 71 -6.20 4.88 15.39
N ALA A 72 -6.06 6.13 15.81
CA ALA A 72 -7.19 7.03 15.96
C ALA A 72 -7.85 7.37 14.62
N SER A 73 -7.05 7.63 13.59
CA SER A 73 -7.55 7.97 12.27
C SER A 73 -7.63 6.78 11.32
N ARG A 74 -7.17 5.59 11.73
CA ARG A 74 -7.05 4.39 10.91
C ARG A 74 -6.31 4.70 9.61
N THR A 75 -5.13 5.28 9.78
CA THR A 75 -4.25 5.67 8.68
C THR A 75 -2.89 4.99 8.84
N LEU A 76 -2.39 4.45 7.74
CA LEU A 76 -1.03 3.93 7.65
C LEU A 76 -0.31 4.76 6.59
N SER A 77 0.57 5.65 7.05
CA SER A 77 1.37 6.49 6.16
C SER A 77 2.70 5.81 5.89
N PHE A 78 3.26 6.03 4.71
CA PHE A 78 4.54 5.44 4.35
C PHE A 78 5.39 6.41 3.54
N ALA A 79 6.70 6.26 3.67
CA ALA A 79 7.68 6.97 2.86
C ALA A 79 8.87 6.04 2.61
N GLN A 80 9.21 5.88 1.34
CA GLN A 80 10.34 5.03 0.95
C GLN A 80 11.63 5.58 1.54
N LEU A 81 12.42 4.69 2.14
CA LEU A 81 13.76 4.99 2.62
C LEU A 81 14.79 4.75 1.51
N ASP A 82 14.65 3.62 0.83
CA ASP A 82 15.46 3.24 -0.32
C ASP A 82 14.69 2.20 -1.15
N GLY A 83 15.04 2.06 -2.41
CA GLY A 83 14.44 1.08 -3.29
C GLY A 83 14.43 1.49 -4.75
N ASP A 84 13.58 0.81 -5.51
CA ASP A 84 13.54 0.92 -6.96
C ASP A 84 13.00 2.23 -7.50
N MET A 85 12.25 2.98 -6.69
CA MET A 85 11.77 4.31 -7.05
C MET A 85 12.64 5.39 -6.43
N ASP A 86 12.68 6.58 -7.01
CA ASP A 86 13.30 7.75 -6.39
C ASP A 86 12.42 8.30 -5.28
N VAL A 87 11.12 8.33 -5.52
CA VAL A 87 10.13 8.82 -4.56
C VAL A 87 8.98 7.84 -4.51
N PHE A 88 8.58 7.45 -3.31
CA PHE A 88 7.36 6.68 -3.09
C PHE A 88 6.86 6.99 -1.69
N THR A 89 5.82 7.80 -1.60
CA THR A 89 5.26 8.26 -0.34
C THR A 89 3.75 8.36 -0.46
N GLY A 90 3.06 8.07 0.62
CA GLY A 90 1.60 8.13 0.61
C GLY A 90 0.98 7.62 1.88
N GLN A 91 -0.29 7.23 1.76
CA GLN A 91 -1.02 6.68 2.90
C GLN A 91 -2.15 5.77 2.47
N TRP A 92 -2.46 4.84 3.36
CA TRP A 92 -3.67 4.02 3.35
C TRP A 92 -4.58 4.50 4.46
N ARG A 93 -5.88 4.59 4.18
CA ARG A 93 -6.87 4.99 5.17
C ARG A 93 -8.06 4.06 5.10
N VAL A 94 -8.62 3.73 6.26
CA VAL A 94 -9.82 2.92 6.39
C VAL A 94 -10.93 3.79 7.00
N THR A 95 -12.06 3.89 6.30
CA THR A 95 -13.20 4.67 6.78
C THR A 95 -14.49 3.84 6.71
N ALA A 96 -15.36 4.05 7.70
CA ALA A 96 -16.70 3.46 7.66
C ALA A 96 -17.59 4.33 6.77
N GLU A 97 -18.35 3.69 5.89
CA GLU A 97 -19.35 4.36 5.05
C GLU A 97 -20.65 3.56 5.09
N SER A 98 -21.71 4.18 4.62
CA SER A 98 -23.04 3.54 4.59
C SER A 98 -22.94 2.19 3.86
N GLY A 99 -23.25 1.11 4.58
CA GLY A 99 -23.26 -0.23 4.02
C GLY A 99 -21.92 -0.93 3.93
N GLY A 100 -20.84 -0.37 4.52
CA GLY A 100 -19.56 -1.07 4.50
C GLY A 100 -18.37 -0.23 4.94
N THR A 101 -17.23 -0.59 4.41
CA THR A 101 -15.95 0.03 4.73
C THR A 101 -15.25 0.41 3.43
N VAL A 102 -14.53 1.53 3.44
CA VAL A 102 -13.75 1.97 2.28
C VAL A 102 -12.28 2.01 2.64
N ILE A 103 -11.45 1.42 1.79
CA ILE A 103 -9.99 1.55 1.84
C ILE A 103 -9.61 2.56 0.76
N THR A 104 -8.98 3.66 1.19
CA THR A 104 -8.43 4.66 0.28
C THR A 104 -6.91 4.58 0.32
N MET A 105 -6.28 4.58 -0.84
CA MET A 105 -4.82 4.67 -0.94
C MET A 105 -4.49 5.87 -1.80
N GLU A 106 -3.52 6.65 -1.36
CA GLU A 106 -3.05 7.84 -2.05
C GLU A 106 -1.55 7.85 -2.01
N ALA A 107 -0.90 8.00 -3.15
CA ALA A 107 0.56 7.97 -3.23
C ALA A 107 1.09 8.90 -4.31
N THR A 108 2.25 9.44 -4.03
CA THR A 108 3.08 10.17 -4.98
C THR A 108 4.32 9.33 -5.25
N PHE A 109 4.71 9.22 -6.51
CA PHE A 109 5.88 8.41 -6.87
C PHE A 109 6.69 9.03 -8.01
N ASP A 110 7.94 8.58 -8.14
CA ASP A 110 8.80 8.90 -9.27
C ASP A 110 9.70 7.68 -9.52
N ILE A 111 9.74 7.23 -10.77
CA ILE A 111 10.53 6.05 -11.14
C ILE A 111 12.03 6.30 -11.20
N GLY A 112 12.48 7.56 -11.09
CA GLY A 112 13.89 7.90 -10.90
C GLY A 112 14.77 7.92 -12.14
N ILE A 113 14.18 7.80 -13.34
CA ILE A 113 14.93 7.88 -14.60
C ILE A 113 14.45 9.14 -15.33
N PRO A 114 15.08 10.31 -15.10
CA PRO A 114 14.53 11.59 -15.57
C PRO A 114 14.25 11.67 -17.06
N LEU A 115 15.11 11.10 -17.89
CA LEU A 115 14.94 11.14 -19.34
C LEU A 115 13.76 10.30 -19.83
N LEU A 116 13.33 9.30 -19.05
CA LEU A 116 12.27 8.38 -19.43
C LEU A 116 11.03 8.54 -18.57
N ALA A 117 11.08 9.37 -17.52
CA ALA A 117 9.99 9.49 -16.55
C ALA A 117 8.67 9.90 -17.20
N GLU A 118 8.69 10.86 -18.12
CA GLU A 118 7.48 11.32 -18.82
C GLU A 118 6.82 10.21 -19.65
N MET A 119 7.61 9.28 -20.17
CA MET A 119 7.10 8.16 -20.97
C MET A 119 6.66 7.00 -20.10
N LEU A 120 7.42 6.72 -19.03
CA LEU A 120 7.22 5.53 -18.21
C LEU A 120 6.26 5.75 -17.04
N ASN A 121 6.18 6.99 -16.50
CA ASN A 121 5.32 7.27 -15.36
C ASN A 121 3.84 6.97 -15.62
N PRO A 122 3.25 7.28 -16.80
CA PRO A 122 1.85 6.91 -17.05
C PRO A 122 1.60 5.41 -17.03
N VAL A 123 2.54 4.61 -17.54
CA VAL A 123 2.45 3.14 -17.50
C VAL A 123 2.63 2.64 -16.08
N ALA A 124 3.60 3.17 -15.36
CA ALA A 124 3.85 2.83 -13.97
C ALA A 124 2.68 3.25 -13.08
N GLU A 125 2.06 4.41 -13.34
CA GLU A 125 0.89 4.87 -12.60
C GLU A 125 -0.26 3.88 -12.70
N LYS A 126 -0.57 3.41 -13.91
CA LYS A 126 -1.64 2.44 -14.10
C LYS A 126 -1.31 1.12 -13.41
N ALA A 127 -0.09 0.63 -13.57
CA ALA A 127 0.35 -0.62 -12.95
C ALA A 127 0.32 -0.53 -11.43
N LEU A 128 0.77 0.59 -10.86
CA LEU A 128 0.75 0.82 -9.42
C LEU A 128 -0.69 0.88 -8.90
N ARG A 129 -1.57 1.60 -9.61
CA ARG A 129 -2.99 1.67 -9.26
C ARG A 129 -3.62 0.27 -9.24
N ASP A 130 -3.36 -0.54 -10.27
CA ASP A 130 -3.90 -1.89 -10.36
C ASP A 130 -3.40 -2.76 -9.20
N SER A 131 -2.12 -2.68 -8.86
CA SER A 131 -1.55 -3.42 -7.72
C SER A 131 -2.16 -2.98 -6.39
N CYS A 132 -2.34 -1.69 -6.18
CA CYS A 132 -2.95 -1.16 -4.96
C CYS A 132 -4.41 -1.59 -4.82
N VAL A 133 -5.17 -1.61 -5.91
CA VAL A 133 -6.54 -2.11 -5.91
C VAL A 133 -6.57 -3.59 -5.56
N GLN A 134 -5.64 -4.38 -6.10
CA GLN A 134 -5.55 -5.81 -5.78
C GLN A 134 -5.25 -6.03 -4.30
N ILE A 135 -4.33 -5.26 -3.73
CA ILE A 135 -4.01 -5.33 -2.30
C ILE A 135 -5.25 -4.99 -1.46
N ALA A 136 -5.89 -3.86 -1.75
CA ALA A 136 -7.06 -3.41 -1.00
C ALA A 136 -8.21 -4.41 -1.08
N SER A 137 -8.47 -4.95 -2.28
CA SER A 137 -9.53 -5.95 -2.47
C SER A 137 -9.24 -7.23 -1.70
N ALA A 138 -7.99 -7.69 -1.70
CA ALA A 138 -7.58 -8.88 -0.96
C ALA A 138 -7.71 -8.67 0.55
N VAL A 139 -7.28 -7.51 1.06
CA VAL A 139 -7.43 -7.17 2.48
C VAL A 139 -8.89 -7.16 2.88
N GLY A 140 -9.75 -6.52 2.10
CA GLY A 140 -11.18 -6.45 2.38
C GLY A 140 -11.85 -7.82 2.37
N ALA A 141 -11.50 -8.67 1.41
CA ALA A 141 -12.05 -10.04 1.32
C ALA A 141 -11.58 -10.89 2.51
N GLN A 142 -10.31 -10.78 2.89
CA GLN A 142 -9.78 -11.52 4.03
C GLN A 142 -10.42 -11.10 5.35
N ALA A 143 -10.69 -9.81 5.52
CA ALA A 143 -11.34 -9.28 6.71
C ALA A 143 -12.79 -9.76 6.83
N HIS A 144 -13.45 -10.07 5.71
CA HIS A 144 -14.83 -10.54 5.67
C HIS A 144 -14.93 -12.07 5.89
N ALA A 145 -13.85 -12.78 5.65
CA ALA A 145 -13.83 -14.25 5.73
C ALA A 145 -13.98 -14.77 7.18
#